data_44b02fef6e21afc137e72a52fe7231c1
#
_entry.id   44b02fef6e21afc137e72a52fe7231c1
#
_cell.length_a   1.000
_cell.length_b   1.000
_cell.length_c   1.000
_cell.angle_alpha   90.00
_cell.angle_beta   90.00
_cell.angle_gamma   90.00
#
_symmetry.space_group_name_H-M   'P 1'
#
loop_
_entity.id
_entity.type
_entity.pdbx_description
1 polymer ?
#
loop_
_entity_poly.entity_id
_entity_poly.type
_entity_poly.pdbx_seq_one_letter_code
_entity_poly.pdbx_strand_id
1 'polypeptide(L)'
;MKKTLFLPGALIVLAALILASCGSSVTLTSWTNPKEKIQIGNVVIWGMFEKLQYQKPFEQSAVKYCSEKGFKAMESLSFLNPGTKYELKDLEKKFDSLGVDGILVVTYKGTDKTETYVPPTTTVYPDYYYNYYNYYNWGYPMYGYGANVVTTGGYWATTSTINLHANLYVNSNNNLLWSAEITVDDPDYIDEASVRIMSKIFDDWQRSGLLKPIVK
;
A
#
# COMPACT_ATOMS: atom_id res chain seq x y z
N MET A 1 -5.29 -30.08 -42.06
CA MET A 1 -4.99 -28.65 -41.90
C MET A 1 -5.81 -28.12 -40.71
N LYS A 2 -5.23 -28.09 -39.50
CA LYS A 2 -5.86 -27.51 -38.29
C LYS A 2 -5.31 -26.13 -38.11
N LYS A 3 -6.07 -25.08 -38.42
CA LYS A 3 -5.71 -23.69 -38.22
C LYS A 3 -5.98 -23.29 -36.79
N THR A 4 -4.95 -22.91 -36.12
CA THR A 4 -4.77 -22.32 -34.81
C THR A 4 -5.73 -21.16 -34.52
N LEU A 5 -6.64 -21.36 -33.54
CA LEU A 5 -7.58 -20.35 -33.00
C LEU A 5 -7.11 -19.91 -31.61
N PHE A 6 -5.81 -19.56 -31.46
CA PHE A 6 -5.22 -19.23 -30.14
C PHE A 6 -4.91 -17.72 -29.95
N LEU A 7 -5.17 -16.87 -30.96
CA LEU A 7 -4.73 -15.47 -30.90
C LEU A 7 -5.63 -14.49 -30.07
N PRO A 8 -6.99 -14.62 -30.02
CA PRO A 8 -7.77 -13.64 -29.28
C PRO A 8 -7.70 -13.77 -27.75
N GLY A 9 -7.51 -14.99 -27.24
CA GLY A 9 -7.42 -15.22 -25.80
C GLY A 9 -6.19 -14.63 -25.12
N ALA A 10 -5.04 -14.68 -25.78
CA ALA A 10 -3.79 -14.14 -25.28
C ALA A 10 -3.81 -12.60 -25.21
N LEU A 11 -4.49 -11.94 -26.14
CA LEU A 11 -4.61 -10.49 -26.17
C LEU A 11 -5.52 -9.96 -25.04
N ILE A 12 -6.59 -10.69 -24.69
CA ILE A 12 -7.50 -10.34 -23.60
C ILE A 12 -6.80 -10.51 -22.24
N VAL A 13 -6.01 -11.56 -22.06
CA VAL A 13 -5.24 -11.78 -20.83
C VAL A 13 -4.16 -10.71 -20.66
N LEU A 14 -3.48 -10.30 -21.74
CA LEU A 14 -2.48 -9.24 -21.69
C LEU A 14 -3.12 -7.88 -21.38
N ALA A 15 -4.30 -7.57 -21.93
CA ALA A 15 -5.04 -6.35 -21.64
C ALA A 15 -5.54 -6.31 -20.17
N ALA A 16 -5.96 -7.44 -19.60
CA ALA A 16 -6.37 -7.54 -18.20
C ALA A 16 -5.22 -7.32 -17.20
N LEU A 17 -3.99 -7.69 -17.56
CA LEU A 17 -2.79 -7.47 -16.74
C LEU A 17 -2.37 -5.99 -16.67
N ILE A 18 -2.70 -5.18 -17.67
CA ILE A 18 -2.35 -3.75 -17.70
C ILE A 18 -3.30 -2.92 -16.82
N LEU A 19 -4.52 -3.39 -16.59
CA LEU A 19 -5.53 -2.67 -15.79
C LEU A 19 -5.35 -2.82 -14.26
N ALA A 20 -4.44 -3.68 -13.80
CA ALA A 20 -4.23 -3.97 -12.38
C ALA A 20 -3.26 -3.00 -11.66
N SER A 21 -2.78 -1.94 -12.30
CA SER A 21 -1.68 -1.11 -11.79
C SER A 21 -2.09 0.25 -11.18
N CYS A 22 -3.35 0.48 -10.88
CA CYS A 22 -3.78 1.70 -10.18
C CYS A 22 -4.02 1.40 -8.70
N GLY A 23 -2.96 1.36 -7.92
CA GLY A 23 -3.04 1.25 -6.46
C GLY A 23 -2.00 2.14 -5.80
N SER A 24 -2.29 2.65 -4.57
CA SER A 24 -1.34 3.42 -3.78
C SER A 24 0.00 2.70 -3.68
N SER A 25 1.10 3.40 -3.88
CA SER A 25 2.44 2.82 -3.77
C SER A 25 2.92 2.88 -2.32
N VAL A 26 3.68 1.86 -1.88
CA VAL A 26 4.36 1.86 -0.59
C VAL A 26 5.85 1.69 -0.82
N THR A 27 6.63 2.68 -0.40
CA THR A 27 8.09 2.65 -0.41
C THR A 27 8.62 2.47 1.00
N LEU A 28 9.65 1.63 1.16
CA LEU A 28 10.26 1.34 2.45
C LEU A 28 11.79 1.41 2.32
N THR A 29 12.40 2.19 3.21
CA THR A 29 13.86 2.25 3.40
C THR A 29 14.18 1.83 4.82
N SER A 30 14.99 0.78 4.98
CA SER A 30 15.23 0.17 6.29
C SER A 30 16.69 0.08 6.69
N TRP A 31 16.89 -0.08 7.99
CA TRP A 31 18.16 -0.41 8.63
C TRP A 31 17.97 -1.54 9.63
N THR A 32 18.88 -2.50 9.64
CA THR A 32 18.90 -3.61 10.60
C THR A 32 20.14 -3.50 11.47
N ASN A 33 19.98 -3.73 12.77
CA ASN A 33 21.08 -3.66 13.73
C ASN A 33 22.07 -4.82 13.51
N PRO A 34 23.31 -4.55 13.06
CA PRO A 34 24.28 -5.62 12.77
C PRO A 34 24.81 -6.34 14.02
N LYS A 35 24.59 -5.74 15.20
CA LYS A 35 25.05 -6.31 16.48
C LYS A 35 24.04 -7.29 17.08
N GLU A 36 22.77 -7.18 16.70
CA GLU A 36 21.69 -8.03 17.20
C GLU A 36 21.42 -9.16 16.21
N LYS A 37 21.57 -10.41 16.68
CA LYS A 37 21.32 -11.63 15.87
C LYS A 37 20.09 -12.38 16.38
N ILE A 38 19.07 -11.65 16.79
CA ILE A 38 17.84 -12.19 17.37
C ILE A 38 16.81 -12.36 16.26
N GLN A 39 16.15 -13.52 16.27
CA GLN A 39 15.02 -13.79 15.41
C GLN A 39 13.71 -13.67 16.19
N ILE A 40 12.72 -13.03 15.58
CA ILE A 40 11.40 -12.79 16.14
C ILE A 40 10.43 -13.86 15.65
N GLY A 41 9.64 -14.45 16.55
CA GLY A 41 8.61 -15.45 16.25
C GLY A 41 7.21 -15.03 16.69
N ASN A 42 7.11 -14.05 17.60
CA ASN A 42 5.86 -13.51 18.11
C ASN A 42 6.02 -12.01 18.32
N VAL A 43 5.19 -11.19 17.66
CA VAL A 43 5.32 -9.74 17.66
C VAL A 43 4.04 -9.06 18.14
N VAL A 44 4.18 -8.00 18.93
CA VAL A 44 3.10 -7.03 19.15
C VAL A 44 3.19 -5.96 18.08
N ILE A 45 2.07 -5.66 17.43
CA ILE A 45 1.92 -4.55 16.49
C ILE A 45 1.26 -3.40 17.22
N TRP A 46 1.96 -2.29 17.30
CA TRP A 46 1.53 -1.09 18.00
C TRP A 46 1.53 0.11 17.07
N GLY A 47 0.35 0.51 16.63
CA GLY A 47 0.14 1.74 15.87
C GLY A 47 0.07 2.94 16.79
N MET A 48 1.15 3.69 16.96
CA MET A 48 1.13 4.93 17.74
C MET A 48 0.60 6.09 16.90
N PHE A 49 -0.70 6.05 16.62
CA PHE A 49 -1.42 7.08 15.89
C PHE A 49 -2.24 7.94 16.85
N GLU A 50 -2.37 9.21 16.56
CA GLU A 50 -3.12 10.17 17.39
C GLU A 50 -4.61 9.78 17.53
N LYS A 51 -5.18 9.19 16.46
CA LYS A 51 -6.60 8.85 16.40
C LYS A 51 -6.81 7.34 16.37
N LEU A 52 -7.63 6.84 17.29
CA LEU A 52 -7.98 5.41 17.39
C LEU A 52 -8.63 4.85 16.11
N GLN A 53 -9.33 5.71 15.35
CA GLN A 53 -9.93 5.33 14.06
C GLN A 53 -8.90 4.89 13.01
N TYR A 54 -7.62 5.25 13.16
CA TYR A 54 -6.52 4.80 12.31
C TYR A 54 -5.73 3.67 12.96
N GLN A 55 -5.54 3.73 14.29
CA GLN A 55 -4.80 2.70 15.02
C GLN A 55 -5.46 1.33 14.92
N LYS A 56 -6.74 1.25 15.23
CA LYS A 56 -7.47 -0.03 15.27
C LYS A 56 -7.46 -0.77 13.93
N PRO A 57 -7.91 -0.19 12.80
CA PRO A 57 -7.89 -0.91 11.53
C PRO A 57 -6.46 -1.23 11.07
N PHE A 58 -5.46 -0.38 11.37
CA PHE A 58 -4.06 -0.67 11.08
C PHE A 58 -3.59 -1.93 11.79
N GLU A 59 -3.74 -2.01 13.12
CA GLU A 59 -3.29 -3.16 13.91
C GLU A 59 -4.01 -4.44 13.48
N GLN A 60 -5.34 -4.38 13.27
CA GLN A 60 -6.15 -5.52 12.82
C GLN A 60 -5.71 -6.06 11.47
N SER A 61 -5.54 -5.19 10.48
CA SER A 61 -5.11 -5.58 9.14
C SER A 61 -3.69 -6.14 9.13
N ALA A 62 -2.79 -5.54 9.91
CA ALA A 62 -1.41 -6.00 10.03
C ALA A 62 -1.31 -7.37 10.73
N VAL A 63 -2.05 -7.59 11.81
CA VAL A 63 -2.12 -8.88 12.51
C VAL A 63 -2.73 -9.95 11.61
N LYS A 64 -3.81 -9.64 10.90
CA LYS A 64 -4.42 -10.54 9.93
C LYS A 64 -3.42 -10.97 8.86
N TYR A 65 -2.69 -10.02 8.28
CA TYR A 65 -1.65 -10.31 7.28
C TYR A 65 -0.58 -11.26 7.83
N CYS A 66 -0.06 -11.00 9.04
CA CYS A 66 0.92 -11.87 9.68
C CYS A 66 0.37 -13.28 9.88
N SER A 67 -0.86 -13.41 10.34
CA SER A 67 -1.54 -14.70 10.55
C SER A 67 -1.68 -15.48 9.25
N GLU A 68 -2.04 -14.84 8.13
CA GLU A 68 -2.12 -15.45 6.80
C GLU A 68 -0.75 -15.97 6.31
N LYS A 69 0.34 -15.35 6.78
CA LYS A 69 1.72 -15.82 6.53
C LYS A 69 2.18 -16.89 7.52
N GLY A 70 1.35 -17.28 8.48
CA GLY A 70 1.69 -18.24 9.52
C GLY A 70 2.62 -17.68 10.61
N PHE A 71 2.70 -16.35 10.73
CA PHE A 71 3.52 -15.66 11.72
C PHE A 71 2.64 -15.16 12.87
N LYS A 72 3.09 -15.35 14.12
CA LYS A 72 2.34 -14.93 15.29
C LYS A 72 2.47 -13.43 15.49
N ALA A 73 1.33 -12.76 15.52
CA ALA A 73 1.24 -11.33 15.83
C ALA A 73 0.00 -11.05 16.67
N MET A 74 0.04 -10.00 17.47
CA MET A 74 -1.11 -9.53 18.26
C MET A 74 -1.21 -8.02 18.23
N GLU A 75 -2.45 -7.53 18.32
CA GLU A 75 -2.75 -6.11 18.40
C GLU A 75 -2.39 -5.56 19.77
N SER A 76 -1.77 -4.39 19.84
CA SER A 76 -1.52 -3.71 21.14
C SER A 76 -2.83 -3.40 21.85
N LEU A 77 -3.87 -3.01 21.10
CA LEU A 77 -5.19 -2.68 21.60
C LEU A 77 -5.94 -3.86 22.25
N SER A 78 -5.49 -5.10 22.05
CA SER A 78 -6.11 -6.27 22.71
C SER A 78 -5.80 -6.35 24.20
N PHE A 79 -4.76 -5.65 24.68
CA PHE A 79 -4.32 -5.68 26.07
C PHE A 79 -3.78 -4.36 26.62
N LEU A 80 -3.63 -3.33 25.80
CA LEU A 80 -3.27 -1.97 26.21
C LEU A 80 -4.48 -1.03 26.00
N ASN A 81 -4.80 -0.23 27.00
CA ASN A 81 -5.84 0.77 26.88
C ASN A 81 -5.29 1.97 26.09
N PRO A 82 -5.99 2.45 25.06
CA PRO A 82 -5.58 3.64 24.32
C PRO A 82 -5.54 4.87 25.23
N GLY A 83 -4.56 5.74 25.01
CA GLY A 83 -4.38 6.97 25.80
C GLY A 83 -3.84 6.77 27.22
N THR A 84 -3.58 5.53 27.65
CA THR A 84 -2.98 5.26 28.97
C THR A 84 -1.46 5.30 28.86
N LYS A 85 -0.82 6.05 29.76
CA LYS A 85 0.63 6.01 29.91
C LYS A 85 1.04 4.83 30.79
N TYR A 86 1.84 3.95 30.24
CA TYR A 86 2.38 2.78 30.95
C TYR A 86 3.83 3.02 31.34
N GLU A 87 4.23 2.52 32.50
CA GLU A 87 5.64 2.43 32.87
C GLU A 87 6.31 1.27 32.10
N LEU A 88 7.58 1.45 31.72
CA LEU A 88 8.31 0.47 30.93
C LEU A 88 8.29 -0.92 31.56
N LYS A 89 8.53 -1.00 32.88
CA LYS A 89 8.53 -2.27 33.65
C LYS A 89 7.19 -3.02 33.60
N ASP A 90 6.08 -2.29 33.51
CA ASP A 90 4.74 -2.91 33.45
C ASP A 90 4.45 -3.43 32.04
N LEU A 91 4.93 -2.73 31.02
CA LEU A 91 4.90 -3.19 29.63
C LEU A 91 5.74 -4.46 29.45
N GLU A 92 6.98 -4.48 29.94
CA GLU A 92 7.88 -5.65 29.89
C GLU A 92 7.21 -6.88 30.51
N LYS A 93 6.70 -6.78 31.75
CA LYS A 93 6.00 -7.88 32.39
C LYS A 93 4.81 -8.40 31.57
N LYS A 94 4.09 -7.48 30.97
CA LYS A 94 2.91 -7.80 30.16
C LYS A 94 3.31 -8.52 28.87
N PHE A 95 4.32 -8.03 28.18
CA PHE A 95 4.86 -8.67 26.97
C PHE A 95 5.50 -10.04 27.27
N ASP A 96 6.22 -10.16 28.38
CA ASP A 96 6.78 -11.44 28.83
C ASP A 96 5.68 -12.47 29.12
N SER A 97 4.59 -12.05 29.78
CA SER A 97 3.45 -12.94 30.07
C SER A 97 2.73 -13.43 28.81
N LEU A 98 2.82 -12.68 27.72
CA LEU A 98 2.24 -13.02 26.41
C LEU A 98 3.22 -13.78 25.49
N GLY A 99 4.45 -14.00 25.95
CA GLY A 99 5.50 -14.67 25.18
C GLY A 99 5.90 -13.89 23.93
N VAL A 100 5.93 -12.57 24.03
CA VAL A 100 6.30 -11.66 22.93
C VAL A 100 7.80 -11.60 22.77
N ASP A 101 8.30 -11.81 21.57
CA ASP A 101 9.74 -11.69 21.25
C ASP A 101 10.10 -10.26 20.82
N GLY A 102 9.18 -9.58 20.11
CA GLY A 102 9.44 -8.27 19.55
C GLY A 102 8.22 -7.34 19.56
N ILE A 103 8.48 -6.06 19.55
CA ILE A 103 7.48 -5.01 19.53
C ILE A 103 7.70 -4.15 18.28
N LEU A 104 6.76 -4.20 17.31
CA LEU A 104 6.74 -3.32 16.17
C LEU A 104 5.93 -2.07 16.52
N VAL A 105 6.60 -0.95 16.59
CA VAL A 105 5.98 0.36 16.81
C VAL A 105 5.94 1.11 15.48
N VAL A 106 4.74 1.49 15.03
CA VAL A 106 4.56 2.30 13.82
C VAL A 106 4.00 3.65 14.21
N THR A 107 4.73 4.70 13.86
CA THR A 107 4.41 6.09 14.23
C THR A 107 4.14 6.91 12.98
N TYR A 108 3.09 7.71 13.00
CA TYR A 108 2.80 8.71 11.98
C TYR A 108 3.74 9.92 12.11
N LYS A 109 4.36 10.34 10.99
CA LYS A 109 5.30 11.47 10.95
C LYS A 109 4.72 12.71 10.26
N GLY A 110 3.71 12.52 9.42
CA GLY A 110 3.08 13.63 8.71
C GLY A 110 2.52 13.21 7.36
N THR A 111 1.86 14.14 6.72
CA THR A 111 1.35 14.00 5.35
C THR A 111 1.85 15.16 4.52
N ASP A 112 2.57 14.86 3.45
CA ASP A 112 2.95 15.84 2.44
C ASP A 112 1.86 15.87 1.36
N LYS A 113 1.55 17.09 0.90
CA LYS A 113 0.60 17.30 -0.20
C LYS A 113 1.33 18.00 -1.33
N THR A 114 1.28 17.40 -2.50
CA THR A 114 1.85 17.97 -3.72
C THR A 114 0.71 18.28 -4.68
N GLU A 115 0.63 19.53 -5.11
CA GLU A 115 -0.31 19.97 -6.12
C GLU A 115 0.40 20.06 -7.48
N THR A 116 -0.11 19.32 -8.45
CA THR A 116 0.42 19.31 -9.81
C THR A 116 -0.66 19.80 -10.77
N TYR A 117 -0.33 20.80 -11.56
CA TYR A 117 -1.23 21.27 -12.60
C TYR A 117 -1.20 20.31 -13.80
N VAL A 118 -2.36 19.72 -14.10
CA VAL A 118 -2.55 18.91 -15.32
C VAL A 118 -3.09 19.86 -16.40
N PRO A 119 -2.33 20.11 -17.46
CA PRO A 119 -2.75 21.04 -18.52
C PRO A 119 -3.97 20.48 -19.28
N PRO A 120 -4.77 21.36 -19.89
CA PRO A 120 -5.89 20.93 -20.71
C PRO A 120 -5.42 20.05 -21.87
N THR A 121 -6.11 18.95 -22.07
CA THR A 121 -5.83 18.05 -23.20
C THR A 121 -6.94 18.20 -24.23
N THR A 122 -6.55 18.50 -25.45
CA THR A 122 -7.47 18.56 -26.59
C THR A 122 -7.36 17.28 -27.40
N THR A 123 -8.44 16.51 -27.43
CA THR A 123 -8.54 15.30 -28.26
C THR A 123 -9.46 15.57 -29.42
N VAL A 124 -8.96 15.35 -30.63
CA VAL A 124 -9.70 15.48 -31.87
C VAL A 124 -10.20 14.10 -32.28
N TYR A 125 -11.50 13.89 -32.21
CA TYR A 125 -12.14 12.67 -32.72
C TYR A 125 -12.60 12.89 -34.15
N PRO A 126 -12.09 12.14 -35.14
CA PRO A 126 -12.62 12.16 -36.48
C PRO A 126 -14.08 11.67 -36.47
N ASP A 127 -14.99 12.45 -36.99
CA ASP A 127 -16.40 12.05 -37.03
C ASP A 127 -16.63 11.06 -38.16
N TYR A 128 -16.42 9.78 -37.91
CA TYR A 128 -16.66 8.69 -38.86
C TYR A 128 -18.17 8.51 -39.18
N TYR A 129 -19.07 9.01 -38.32
CA TYR A 129 -20.51 8.90 -38.53
C TYR A 129 -21.03 9.88 -39.59
N TYR A 130 -20.40 11.03 -39.72
CA TYR A 130 -20.83 12.02 -40.71
C TYR A 130 -20.54 11.59 -42.15
N ASN A 131 -19.48 10.82 -42.36
CA ASN A 131 -19.09 10.29 -43.67
C ASN A 131 -20.00 9.17 -44.18
N TYR A 132 -20.62 8.37 -43.30
CA TYR A 132 -21.50 7.28 -43.71
C TYR A 132 -22.83 7.77 -44.26
N TYR A 133 -23.42 8.83 -43.69
CA TYR A 133 -24.65 9.43 -44.17
C TYR A 133 -24.47 10.22 -45.47
N ASN A 134 -23.31 10.84 -45.66
CA ASN A 134 -23.03 11.60 -46.88
C ASN A 134 -22.66 10.72 -48.08
N TYR A 135 -22.26 9.47 -47.85
CA TYR A 135 -21.92 8.52 -48.91
C TYR A 135 -23.16 8.02 -49.67
N TYR A 136 -24.32 8.01 -49.03
CA TYR A 136 -25.60 7.57 -49.64
C TYR A 136 -26.51 8.70 -50.08
N ASN A 137 -26.21 9.94 -49.76
CA ASN A 137 -27.00 11.07 -50.21
C ASN A 137 -26.33 11.75 -51.43
N TRP A 138 -26.83 11.42 -52.60
CA TRP A 138 -26.41 12.01 -53.85
C TRP A 138 -26.59 13.53 -53.84
N GLY A 139 -25.53 14.31 -53.77
CA GLY A 139 -25.55 15.72 -53.98
C GLY A 139 -24.48 16.51 -53.27
N TYR A 140 -23.42 16.87 -53.99
CA TYR A 140 -22.35 17.82 -53.70
C TYR A 140 -21.35 17.46 -52.57
N PRO A 141 -20.06 17.46 -52.91
CA PRO A 141 -19.01 17.33 -51.89
C PRO A 141 -18.93 18.66 -51.13
N MET A 142 -19.60 18.71 -49.97
CA MET A 142 -19.23 19.71 -48.96
C MET A 142 -17.91 19.25 -48.31
N TYR A 143 -16.86 19.95 -48.63
CA TYR A 143 -15.59 19.90 -47.91
C TYR A 143 -15.82 20.48 -46.50
N GLY A 144 -16.32 19.68 -45.59
CA GLY A 144 -16.44 19.99 -44.18
C GLY A 144 -15.84 18.83 -43.39
N TYR A 145 -14.57 18.90 -43.03
CA TYR A 145 -14.00 18.02 -42.05
C TYR A 145 -14.63 18.38 -40.71
N GLY A 146 -15.72 17.72 -40.36
CA GLY A 146 -16.25 17.76 -39.00
C GLY A 146 -15.34 16.94 -38.09
N ALA A 147 -14.61 17.61 -37.24
CA ALA A 147 -13.91 16.96 -36.16
C ALA A 147 -14.55 17.40 -34.84
N ASN A 148 -14.99 16.44 -34.04
CA ASN A 148 -15.40 16.75 -32.67
C ASN A 148 -14.13 16.97 -31.83
N VAL A 149 -13.93 18.22 -31.45
CA VAL A 149 -12.83 18.63 -30.58
C VAL A 149 -13.34 18.61 -29.15
N VAL A 150 -12.88 17.65 -28.35
CA VAL A 150 -13.17 17.62 -26.93
C VAL A 150 -11.96 18.18 -26.20
N THR A 151 -12.13 19.34 -25.59
CA THR A 151 -11.09 19.92 -24.72
C THR A 151 -11.49 19.69 -23.27
N THR A 152 -10.69 18.92 -22.55
CA THR A 152 -10.81 18.83 -21.09
C THR A 152 -10.10 20.04 -20.49
N GLY A 153 -10.77 20.80 -19.61
CA GLY A 153 -10.15 21.90 -18.90
C GLY A 153 -8.95 21.43 -18.06
N GLY A 154 -7.92 22.27 -17.92
CA GLY A 154 -6.84 21.98 -16.99
C GLY A 154 -7.35 21.95 -15.54
N TYR A 155 -6.79 21.08 -14.73
CA TYR A 155 -7.13 20.94 -13.31
C TYR A 155 -5.90 20.73 -12.45
N TRP A 156 -6.03 21.05 -11.17
CA TRP A 156 -5.01 20.75 -10.17
C TRP A 156 -5.27 19.37 -9.59
N ALA A 157 -4.30 18.47 -9.73
CA ALA A 157 -4.30 17.17 -9.07
C ALA A 157 -3.51 17.30 -7.77
N THR A 158 -4.12 16.88 -6.65
CA THR A 158 -3.46 16.85 -5.35
C THR A 158 -3.10 15.41 -5.03
N THR A 159 -1.82 15.12 -4.87
CA THR A 159 -1.29 13.85 -4.39
C THR A 159 -0.96 13.96 -2.91
N SER A 160 -1.36 13.00 -2.11
CA SER A 160 -1.07 12.94 -0.67
C SER A 160 -0.09 11.82 -0.39
N THR A 161 1.03 12.12 0.28
CA THR A 161 2.02 11.13 0.70
C THR A 161 2.06 11.07 2.23
N ILE A 162 1.70 9.92 2.80
CA ILE A 162 1.78 9.67 4.25
C ILE A 162 3.17 9.15 4.59
N ASN A 163 3.82 9.78 5.57
CA ASN A 163 5.10 9.39 6.10
C ASN A 163 4.93 8.67 7.44
N LEU A 164 5.48 7.47 7.54
CA LEU A 164 5.49 6.65 8.74
C LEU A 164 6.91 6.27 9.12
N HIS A 165 7.13 6.04 10.40
CA HIS A 165 8.36 5.47 10.93
C HIS A 165 8.02 4.18 11.68
N ALA A 166 8.68 3.09 11.35
CA ALA A 166 8.48 1.79 11.96
C ALA A 166 9.75 1.33 12.66
N ASN A 167 9.64 0.91 13.92
CA ASN A 167 10.74 0.39 14.72
C ASN A 167 10.37 -0.96 15.29
N LEU A 168 11.24 -1.94 15.16
CA LEU A 168 11.14 -3.24 15.80
C LEU A 168 12.12 -3.31 16.96
N TYR A 169 11.60 -3.48 18.16
CA TYR A 169 12.38 -3.66 19.37
C TYR A 169 12.36 -5.11 19.82
N VAL A 170 13.45 -5.56 20.40
CA VAL A 170 13.54 -6.87 21.08
C VAL A 170 12.96 -6.75 22.47
N ASN A 171 12.01 -7.62 22.86
CA ASN A 171 11.39 -7.55 24.19
C ASN A 171 12.37 -7.83 25.33
N SER A 172 13.29 -8.77 25.16
CA SER A 172 14.19 -9.22 26.25
C SER A 172 15.24 -8.21 26.71
N ASN A 173 15.59 -7.24 25.87
CA ASN A 173 16.64 -6.25 26.16
C ASN A 173 16.29 -4.81 25.70
N ASN A 174 15.11 -4.59 25.15
CA ASN A 174 14.61 -3.33 24.61
C ASN A 174 15.49 -2.71 23.51
N ASN A 175 16.41 -3.46 22.95
CA ASN A 175 17.26 -2.95 21.89
C ASN A 175 16.49 -2.79 20.57
N LEU A 176 16.83 -1.74 19.83
CA LEU A 176 16.36 -1.56 18.48
C LEU A 176 17.00 -2.61 17.57
N LEU A 177 16.17 -3.49 17.00
CA LEU A 177 16.57 -4.54 16.09
C LEU A 177 16.53 -4.09 14.64
N TRP A 178 15.48 -3.34 14.27
CA TRP A 178 15.23 -2.88 12.92
C TRP A 178 14.45 -1.56 12.94
N SER A 179 14.71 -0.72 11.95
CA SER A 179 14.02 0.57 11.78
C SER A 179 13.77 0.83 10.31
N ALA A 180 12.65 1.45 9.97
CA ALA A 180 12.35 1.86 8.61
C ALA A 180 11.57 3.17 8.53
N GLU A 181 11.85 3.91 7.48
CA GLU A 181 11.00 4.98 6.97
C GLU A 181 10.10 4.41 5.87
N ILE A 182 8.83 4.73 5.94
CA ILE A 182 7.81 4.23 5.03
C ILE A 182 7.02 5.40 4.49
N THR A 183 6.91 5.46 3.17
CA THR A 183 6.04 6.42 2.48
C THR A 183 4.91 5.68 1.79
N VAL A 184 3.70 6.23 1.89
CA VAL A 184 2.49 5.69 1.24
C VAL A 184 1.91 6.81 0.39
N ASP A 185 1.96 6.62 -0.94
CA ASP A 185 1.42 7.59 -1.88
C ASP A 185 -0.05 7.28 -2.16
N ASP A 186 -0.88 8.33 -2.12
CA ASP A 186 -2.32 8.31 -2.39
C ASP A 186 -3.06 7.13 -1.73
N PRO A 187 -3.05 7.02 -0.38
CA PRO A 187 -3.76 5.94 0.30
C PRO A 187 -5.27 6.11 0.17
N ASP A 188 -5.95 5.17 -0.49
CA ASP A 188 -7.40 5.17 -0.64
C ASP A 188 -8.09 4.75 0.66
N TYR A 189 -7.73 3.57 1.17
CA TYR A 189 -8.31 2.97 2.38
C TYR A 189 -7.23 2.52 3.35
N ILE A 190 -7.46 2.77 4.65
CA ILE A 190 -6.48 2.43 5.69
C ILE A 190 -6.20 0.93 5.76
N ASP A 191 -7.20 0.09 5.58
CA ASP A 191 -7.07 -1.36 5.65
C ASP A 191 -6.14 -1.89 4.55
N GLU A 192 -6.33 -1.43 3.32
CA GLU A 192 -5.49 -1.82 2.18
C GLU A 192 -4.07 -1.26 2.31
N ALA A 193 -3.93 0.00 2.71
CA ALA A 193 -2.64 0.61 2.97
C ALA A 193 -1.89 -0.17 4.07
N SER A 194 -2.57 -0.56 5.16
CA SER A 194 -1.99 -1.32 6.26
C SER A 194 -1.48 -2.69 5.83
N VAL A 195 -2.22 -3.41 4.99
CA VAL A 195 -1.79 -4.70 4.42
C VAL A 195 -0.54 -4.50 3.55
N ARG A 196 -0.50 -3.46 2.71
CA ARG A 196 0.67 -3.17 1.85
C ARG A 196 1.89 -2.77 2.67
N ILE A 197 1.71 -1.93 3.70
CA ILE A 197 2.77 -1.55 4.64
C ILE A 197 3.32 -2.81 5.32
N MET A 198 2.44 -3.65 5.89
CA MET A 198 2.88 -4.86 6.58
C MET A 198 3.54 -5.86 5.65
N SER A 199 3.07 -5.96 4.39
CA SER A 199 3.73 -6.78 3.37
C SER A 199 5.17 -6.34 3.13
N LYS A 200 5.42 -5.05 2.97
CA LYS A 200 6.78 -4.51 2.78
C LYS A 200 7.68 -4.72 4.00
N ILE A 201 7.15 -4.52 5.20
CA ILE A 201 7.87 -4.77 6.45
C ILE A 201 8.23 -6.26 6.56
N PHE A 202 7.27 -7.14 6.34
CA PHE A 202 7.45 -8.59 6.46
C PHE A 202 8.47 -9.13 5.45
N ASP A 203 8.39 -8.68 4.19
CA ASP A 203 9.33 -9.05 3.13
C ASP A 203 10.75 -8.58 3.47
N ASP A 204 10.89 -7.41 4.08
CA ASP A 204 12.18 -6.88 4.50
C ASP A 204 12.75 -7.65 5.69
N TRP A 205 11.93 -7.98 6.69
CA TRP A 205 12.33 -8.82 7.81
C TRP A 205 12.76 -10.22 7.35
N GLN A 206 12.06 -10.78 6.37
CA GLN A 206 12.43 -12.09 5.81
C GLN A 206 13.79 -12.03 5.10
N ARG A 207 14.02 -11.01 4.29
CA ARG A 207 15.31 -10.78 3.59
C ARG A 207 16.45 -10.54 4.57
N SER A 208 16.18 -9.84 5.66
CA SER A 208 17.15 -9.53 6.72
C SER A 208 17.37 -10.68 7.72
N GLY A 209 16.66 -11.81 7.57
CA GLY A 209 16.80 -12.98 8.44
C GLY A 209 16.28 -12.76 9.86
N LEU A 210 15.38 -11.80 10.08
CA LEU A 210 14.86 -11.45 11.40
C LEU A 210 13.72 -12.36 11.87
N LEU A 211 13.14 -13.16 10.99
CA LEU A 211 12.03 -14.05 11.33
C LEU A 211 12.51 -15.43 11.74
N LYS A 212 11.94 -15.98 12.82
CA LYS A 212 12.08 -17.39 13.14
C LYS A 212 11.46 -18.25 12.02
N PRO A 213 12.02 -19.42 11.72
CA PRO A 213 11.43 -20.34 10.76
C PRO A 213 9.98 -20.65 11.14
N ILE A 214 9.07 -20.50 10.18
CA ILE A 214 7.68 -20.86 10.37
C ILE A 214 7.59 -22.39 10.35
N VAL A 215 7.36 -22.99 11.52
CA VAL A 215 7.08 -24.43 11.62
C VAL A 215 5.66 -24.66 11.11
N LYS A 216 5.57 -25.33 9.95
CA LYS A 216 4.29 -25.74 9.36
C LYS A 216 3.70 -26.92 10.12
#